data_5ad76f4a33e713880b678bafeba57825
#
_entry.id   5ad76f4a33e713880b678bafeba57825
#
_cell.length_a   1.000
_cell.length_b   1.000
_cell.length_c   1.000
_cell.angle_alpha   90.00
_cell.angle_beta   90.00
_cell.angle_gamma   90.00
#
_symmetry.space_group_name_H-M   'P 1'
#
loop_
_entity.id
_entity.type
_entity.pdbx_description
1 polymer ?
#
loop_
_entity_poly.entity_id
_entity_poly.type
_entity_poly.pdbx_seq_one_letter_code
_entity_poly.pdbx_strand_id
1 'polypeptide(L)' 'MDEAGARAHMYNLKVPKTILDMEDKVQKIREEKELKVSEQLFEDAATLRDKERQLFEKLSKEQVKWQEGE' A
#
# COMPACT_ATOMS: atom_id res chain seq x y z
N MET A 1 -1.71 -13.41 -27.85
CA MET A 1 -1.63 -13.14 -27.64
C MET A 1 -1.57 -12.52 -27.14
N ASP A 2 -1.55 -12.48 -27.06
CA ASP A 2 -1.40 -11.95 -26.70
C ASP A 2 -1.34 -11.26 -26.10
N GLU A 3 -1.39 -11.22 -25.82
CA GLU A 3 -1.27 -10.66 -25.34
C GLU A 3 -0.94 -9.93 -24.82
N ALA A 4 -0.96 -10.04 -24.78
CA ALA A 4 -0.60 -9.40 -24.28
C ALA A 4 -0.26 -8.66 -23.87
N GLY A 5 -0.27 -8.63 -23.96
CA GLY A 5 0.07 -7.92 -23.64
C GLY A 5 0.28 -7.22 -23.17
N ALA A 6 0.20 -7.27 -23.15
CA ALA A 6 0.43 -6.62 -22.78
C ALA A 6 0.53 -5.91 -22.31
N ARG A 7 0.43 -5.93 -22.34
CA ARG A 7 0.53 -5.34 -21.96
C ARG A 7 0.90 -4.61 -21.47
N ALA A 8 0.89 -4.77 -21.29
CA ALA A 8 1.27 -4.20 -20.81
C ALA A 8 1.65 -3.40 -20.52
N HIS A 9 1.68 -3.35 -20.78
CA HIS A 9 2.07 -2.71 -20.63
C HIS A 9 2.25 -1.89 -20.18
N MET A 10 2.11 -1.83 -20.00
CA MET A 10 2.21 -1.34 -19.60
C MET A 10 2.75 -0.66 -19.28
N TYR A 11 2.89 -0.47 -19.24
CA TYR A 11 3.30 -0.19 -18.90
C TYR A 11 3.87 0.69 -18.67
N ASN A 12 3.93 0.53 -18.90
CA ASN A 12 4.32 1.74 -18.93
C ASN A 12 4.25 2.60 -17.78
N LEU A 13 3.45 2.38 -16.96
CA LEU A 13 3.33 3.06 -15.73
C LEU A 13 4.39 2.58 -14.82
N LYS A 14 5.38 3.37 -14.62
CA LYS A 14 6.46 2.98 -13.75
C LYS A 14 6.20 3.50 -12.37
N VAL A 15 5.43 2.76 -11.62
CA VAL A 15 5.18 3.13 -10.23
C VAL A 15 6.48 3.07 -9.47
N PRO A 16 6.85 4.14 -8.75
CA PRO A 16 8.09 4.13 -7.99
C PRO A 16 8.13 3.00 -6.99
N LYS A 17 9.30 2.46 -6.81
CA LYS A 17 9.48 1.37 -5.86
C LYS A 17 9.10 1.81 -4.45
N THR A 18 9.32 3.08 -4.13
CA THR A 18 8.95 3.62 -2.83
C THR A 18 7.46 3.42 -2.58
N ILE A 19 6.63 3.69 -3.59
CA ILE A 19 5.20 3.54 -3.45
C ILE A 19 4.85 2.06 -3.28
N LEU A 20 5.48 1.20 -4.05
CA LEU A 20 5.23 -0.23 -3.95
C LEU A 20 5.60 -0.74 -2.56
N ASP A 21 6.72 -0.27 -2.02
CA ASP A 21 7.13 -0.67 -0.68
C ASP A 21 6.10 -0.23 0.35
N MET A 22 5.61 0.99 0.22
CA MET A 22 4.61 1.49 1.15
C MET A 22 3.33 0.69 1.08
N GLU A 23 2.90 0.36 -0.14
CA GLU A 23 1.69 -0.45 -0.30
C GLU A 23 1.87 -1.82 0.36
N ASP A 24 3.04 -2.40 0.20
CA ASP A 24 3.32 -3.68 0.81
C ASP A 24 3.26 -3.58 2.33
N LYS A 25 3.83 -2.52 2.88
CA LYS A 25 3.81 -2.34 4.32
C LYS A 25 2.39 -2.14 4.83
N VAL A 26 1.59 -1.35 4.12
CA VAL A 26 0.20 -1.15 4.52
C VAL A 26 -0.53 -2.49 4.51
N GLN A 27 -0.29 -3.28 3.50
CA GLN A 27 -0.95 -4.58 3.39
C GLN A 27 -0.58 -5.47 4.57
N LYS A 28 0.69 -5.51 4.93
CA LYS A 28 1.13 -6.34 6.05
C LYS A 28 0.53 -5.86 7.36
N ILE A 29 0.50 -4.56 7.57
CA ILE A 29 -0.06 -4.02 8.80
C ILE A 29 -1.55 -4.35 8.87
N ARG A 30 -2.23 -4.27 7.74
CA ARG A 30 -3.65 -4.59 7.71
C ARG A 30 -3.89 -6.04 8.10
N GLU A 31 -3.07 -6.94 7.58
CA GLU A 31 -3.22 -8.35 7.92
C GLU A 31 -2.96 -8.58 9.40
N GLU A 32 -1.92 -7.95 9.94
CA GLU A 32 -1.64 -8.09 11.37
C GLU A 32 -2.76 -7.50 12.20
N LYS A 33 -3.31 -6.37 11.76
CA LYS A 33 -4.40 -5.75 12.49
C LYS A 33 -5.60 -6.69 12.57
N GLU A 34 -5.95 -7.32 11.46
CA GLU A 34 -7.06 -8.25 11.47
C GLU A 34 -6.79 -9.44 12.36
N LEU A 35 -5.55 -9.92 12.36
CA LEU A 35 -5.18 -11.02 13.24
C LEU A 35 -5.34 -10.62 14.70
N LYS A 36 -4.89 -9.42 15.07
CA LYS A 36 -5.02 -8.96 16.44
C LYS A 36 -6.46 -8.83 16.84
N VAL A 37 -7.29 -8.30 15.94
CA VAL A 37 -8.72 -8.20 16.23
C VAL A 37 -9.32 -9.58 16.44
N SER A 38 -8.92 -10.53 15.62
CA SER A 38 -9.40 -11.89 15.75
C SER A 38 -9.04 -12.50 17.10
N GLU A 39 -7.88 -12.11 17.62
CA GLU A 39 -7.42 -12.59 18.91
C GLU A 39 -7.90 -11.71 20.06
N GLN A 40 -8.70 -10.69 19.74
CA GLN A 40 -9.25 -9.76 20.72
C GLN A 40 -8.18 -8.91 21.38
N LEU A 41 -7.07 -8.73 20.68
CA LEU A 41 -6.00 -7.84 21.14
C LEU A 41 -6.25 -6.45 20.57
N PHE A 42 -7.29 -5.82 21.09
CA PHE A 42 -7.76 -4.56 20.49
C PHE A 42 -6.78 -3.43 20.66
N GLU A 43 -6.02 -3.44 21.74
CA GLU A 43 -5.03 -2.38 21.94
C GLU A 43 -3.94 -2.47 20.88
N ASP A 44 -3.47 -3.67 20.63
CA ASP A 44 -2.47 -3.87 19.57
C ASP A 44 -3.07 -3.52 18.21
N ALA A 45 -4.30 -3.91 17.99
CA ALA A 45 -4.95 -3.58 16.73
C ALA A 45 -5.07 -2.08 16.54
N ALA A 46 -5.34 -1.34 17.61
CA ALA A 46 -5.43 0.10 17.52
C ALA A 46 -4.09 0.71 17.15
N THR A 47 -3.01 0.19 17.73
CA THR A 47 -1.67 0.67 17.39
C THR A 47 -1.36 0.42 15.92
N LEU A 48 -1.70 -0.76 15.43
CA LEU A 48 -1.48 -1.08 14.03
C LEU A 48 -2.34 -0.21 13.12
N ARG A 49 -3.55 0.07 13.56
CA ARG A 49 -4.44 0.95 12.80
C ARG A 49 -3.82 2.33 12.64
N ASP A 50 -3.21 2.85 13.71
CA ASP A 50 -2.54 4.13 13.63
C ASP A 50 -1.40 4.09 12.62
N LYS A 51 -0.60 3.03 12.67
CA LYS A 51 0.51 2.89 11.76
C LYS A 51 0.00 2.80 10.32
N GLU A 52 -1.04 2.03 10.11
CA GLU A 52 -1.62 1.91 8.78
C GLU A 52 -2.06 3.27 8.26
N ARG A 53 -2.72 4.04 9.12
CA ARG A 53 -3.20 5.35 8.72
C ARG A 53 -2.05 6.27 8.33
N GLN A 54 -1.00 6.28 9.14
CA GLN A 54 0.15 7.13 8.84
C GLN A 54 0.80 6.73 7.53
N LEU A 55 0.97 5.44 7.32
CA LEU A 55 1.55 4.96 6.07
C LEU A 55 0.65 5.29 4.89
N PHE A 56 -0.64 5.13 5.08
CA PHE A 56 -1.59 5.42 4.02
C PHE A 56 -1.54 6.89 3.63
N GLU A 57 -1.42 7.78 4.60
CA GLU A 57 -1.31 9.19 4.32
C GLU A 57 -0.04 9.50 3.53
N LYS A 58 1.07 8.91 3.95
CA LYS A 58 2.32 9.08 3.24
C LYS A 58 2.21 8.53 1.83
N LEU A 59 1.61 7.37 1.70
CA LEU A 59 1.43 6.75 0.40
C LEU A 59 0.61 7.65 -0.51
N SER A 60 -0.47 8.19 0.01
CA SER A 60 -1.32 9.07 -0.77
C SER A 60 -0.54 10.29 -1.26
N LYS A 61 0.25 10.88 -0.38
CA LYS A 61 1.03 12.04 -0.76
C LYS A 61 2.05 11.68 -1.83
N GLU A 62 2.69 10.54 -1.68
CA GLU A 62 3.67 10.11 -2.67
C GLU A 62 3.01 9.84 -4.02
N GLN A 63 1.83 9.26 -4.01
CA GLN A 63 1.12 9.00 -5.24
C GLN A 63 0.76 10.29 -5.95
N VAL A 64 0.25 11.26 -5.21
CA VAL A 64 -0.09 12.55 -5.78
C VAL A 64 1.16 13.23 -6.34
N LYS A 65 2.22 13.20 -5.57
CA LYS A 65 3.47 13.81 -5.97
C LYS A 65 4.00 13.15 -7.25
N TRP A 66 3.90 11.85 -7.31
CA TRP A 66 4.37 11.12 -8.48
C TRP A 66 3.55 11.48 -9.70
N GLN A 67 2.24 11.57 -9.54
CA GLN A 67 1.37 11.92 -10.66
C GLN A 67 1.63 13.32 -11.14
N GLU A 68 1.83 14.24 -10.20
CA GLU A 68 2.08 15.64 -10.59
C GLU A 68 3.48 15.80 -11.15
N GLY A 69 4.40 14.99 -10.70
CA GLY A 69 5.76 15.07 -11.16
C GLY A 69 5.91 14.71 -12.61
N GLU A 70 4.89 14.09 -13.17
CA GLU A 70 4.92 13.79 -14.59
C GLU A 70 4.85 15.05 -15.39
#